data_398a44ad462cf12b76612278888d53f8
#
_entry.id   398a44ad462cf12b76612278888d53f8
#
_cell.length_a   1.000
_cell.length_b   1.000
_cell.length_c   1.000
_cell.angle_alpha   90.00
_cell.angle_beta   90.00
_cell.angle_gamma   90.00
#
_symmetry.space_group_name_H-M   'P 1'
#
loop_
_entity.id
_entity.type
_entity.pdbx_description
1 polymer ?
#
loop_
_entity_poly.entity_id
_entity_poly.type
_entity_poly.pdbx_seq_one_letter_code
_entity_poly.pdbx_strand_id
1 'polypeptide(L)'
;MFKSFFPQPKLFFISVLVWSTVATALWYLGANGWGALFGLGASPPDSTPVIGLGYFVTPEFLWFYVYYTIAVLLFAAFWQRFDPHPWAIWSILGSGLILFVTYFGVQISVAINNWRRPFFDAVQAALGENSTVTQAELFEYIGLFAEIAFMAIFVFVLTRFFVSHWIFRWRTAMNDYYMSRWKQLRHIEGASQRVQEDTMRFAGVMEGLGVSAIDAVMTLIAFLPVLWALSEYVTELPIVGEIPAPLFFAALLWSVFGTGLLALVGIKLPGLEFRNQRVEAAYRKELVYGEDRAERAEPMT
;
A
#
# COMPACT_ATOMS: atom_id res chain seq x y z
N MET A 1 9.56 16.57 -10.24
CA MET A 1 9.18 15.93 -8.96
C MET A 1 9.88 14.58 -8.79
N PHE A 2 9.63 13.55 -9.62
CA PHE A 2 10.29 12.23 -9.46
C PHE A 2 11.82 12.29 -9.59
N LYS A 3 12.36 13.08 -10.51
CA LYS A 3 13.81 13.23 -10.75
C LYS A 3 14.58 13.82 -9.56
N SER A 4 13.90 14.47 -8.61
CA SER A 4 14.55 15.03 -7.43
C SER A 4 14.86 13.96 -6.36
N PHE A 5 14.18 12.82 -6.41
CA PHE A 5 14.22 11.83 -5.36
C PHE A 5 14.65 10.45 -5.84
N PHE A 6 14.25 10.06 -7.06
CA PHE A 6 14.60 8.78 -7.67
C PHE A 6 15.68 8.96 -8.74
N PRO A 7 16.68 8.05 -8.80
CA PRO A 7 17.65 8.03 -9.88
C PRO A 7 16.93 7.69 -11.18
N GLN A 8 17.20 8.42 -12.29
CA GLN A 8 16.62 8.17 -13.62
C GLN A 8 15.19 7.62 -13.62
N PRO A 9 14.15 8.37 -13.24
CA PRO A 9 12.85 7.83 -12.82
C PRO A 9 12.21 6.83 -13.79
N LYS A 10 12.30 7.07 -15.11
CA LYS A 10 11.73 6.15 -16.11
C LYS A 10 12.38 4.76 -16.04
N LEU A 11 13.71 4.73 -16.06
CA LEU A 11 14.46 3.48 -15.99
C LEU A 11 14.31 2.83 -14.61
N PHE A 12 14.29 3.65 -13.55
CA PHE A 12 14.09 3.19 -12.19
C PHE A 12 12.76 2.44 -12.03
N PHE A 13 11.64 3.03 -12.39
CA PHE A 13 10.33 2.39 -12.23
C PHE A 13 10.15 1.16 -13.12
N ILE A 14 10.72 1.17 -14.34
CA ILE A 14 10.74 -0.03 -15.18
C ILE A 14 11.57 -1.14 -14.50
N SER A 15 12.75 -0.80 -13.98
CA SER A 15 13.59 -1.77 -13.27
C SER A 15 12.95 -2.29 -11.99
N VAL A 16 12.21 -1.47 -11.23
CA VAL A 16 11.42 -1.90 -10.08
C VAL A 16 10.39 -2.94 -10.52
N LEU A 17 9.66 -2.69 -11.60
CA LEU A 17 8.64 -3.61 -12.11
C LEU A 17 9.28 -4.95 -12.54
N VAL A 18 10.34 -4.89 -13.34
CA VAL A 18 11.06 -6.09 -13.78
C VAL A 18 11.63 -6.85 -12.60
N TRP A 19 12.31 -6.16 -11.67
CA TRP A 19 12.92 -6.78 -10.50
C TRP A 19 11.88 -7.44 -9.58
N SER A 20 10.78 -6.75 -9.31
CA SER A 20 9.68 -7.30 -8.49
C SER A 20 9.06 -8.52 -9.15
N THR A 21 8.85 -8.48 -10.48
CA THR A 21 8.34 -9.64 -11.22
C THR A 21 9.30 -10.82 -11.15
N VAL A 22 10.60 -10.60 -11.36
CA VAL A 22 11.63 -11.64 -11.27
C VAL A 22 11.72 -12.20 -9.86
N ALA A 23 11.76 -11.34 -8.83
CA ALA A 23 11.82 -11.79 -7.44
C ALA A 23 10.58 -12.60 -7.06
N THR A 24 9.38 -12.16 -7.45
CA THR A 24 8.15 -12.92 -7.22
C THR A 24 8.15 -14.24 -7.97
N ALA A 25 8.54 -14.25 -9.24
CA ALA A 25 8.63 -15.49 -10.02
C ALA A 25 9.63 -16.49 -9.40
N LEU A 26 10.81 -16.04 -8.98
CA LEU A 26 11.80 -16.88 -8.29
C LEU A 26 11.25 -17.45 -6.99
N TRP A 27 10.48 -16.67 -6.22
CA TRP A 27 9.84 -17.15 -5.01
C TRP A 27 8.92 -18.33 -5.28
N TYR A 28 8.04 -18.22 -6.26
CA TYR A 28 7.11 -19.30 -6.62
C TYR A 28 7.75 -20.46 -7.38
N LEU A 29 8.85 -20.22 -8.08
CA LEU A 29 9.58 -21.28 -8.81
C LEU A 29 10.47 -22.14 -7.91
N GLY A 30 10.68 -21.77 -6.65
CA GLY A 30 11.41 -22.61 -5.72
C GLY A 30 12.16 -21.91 -4.60
N ALA A 31 12.34 -20.57 -4.66
CA ALA A 31 13.06 -19.85 -3.62
C ALA A 31 12.36 -19.92 -2.24
N ASN A 32 11.05 -20.11 -2.21
CA ASN A 32 10.28 -20.39 -0.99
C ASN A 32 10.79 -21.64 -0.26
N GLY A 33 11.21 -22.67 -0.99
CA GLY A 33 11.76 -23.90 -0.43
C GLY A 33 13.21 -23.81 0.05
N TRP A 34 13.97 -22.78 -0.37
CA TRP A 34 15.37 -22.63 0.04
C TRP A 34 15.54 -22.38 1.55
N GLY A 35 14.49 -21.92 2.21
CA GLY A 35 14.48 -21.77 3.67
C GLY A 35 14.80 -23.05 4.41
N ALA A 36 14.44 -24.21 3.85
CA ALA A 36 14.77 -25.52 4.44
C ALA A 36 16.27 -25.76 4.59
N LEU A 37 17.11 -25.18 3.73
CA LEU A 37 18.59 -25.26 3.83
C LEU A 37 19.12 -24.54 5.08
N PHE A 38 18.34 -23.62 5.63
CA PHE A 38 18.68 -22.82 6.80
C PHE A 38 17.82 -23.19 8.02
N GLY A 39 17.09 -24.31 7.99
CA GLY A 39 16.19 -24.72 9.07
C GLY A 39 14.86 -23.93 9.11
N LEU A 40 14.56 -23.15 8.06
CA LEU A 40 13.34 -22.37 7.91
C LEU A 40 12.43 -23.01 6.83
N GLY A 41 12.22 -24.32 6.92
CA GLY A 41 11.38 -25.04 5.97
C GLY A 41 9.89 -24.73 6.13
N ALA A 42 9.14 -24.90 5.03
CA ALA A 42 7.70 -24.75 5.05
C ALA A 42 7.03 -25.79 5.98
N SER A 43 5.96 -25.37 6.65
CA SER A 43 5.13 -26.26 7.43
C SER A 43 4.46 -27.31 6.54
N PRO A 44 4.19 -28.54 7.03
CA PRO A 44 3.46 -29.54 6.27
C PRO A 44 2.10 -28.99 5.77
N PRO A 45 1.65 -29.35 4.56
CA PRO A 45 0.38 -28.85 4.01
C PRO A 45 -0.85 -29.13 4.89
N ASP A 46 -0.81 -30.21 5.68
CA ASP A 46 -1.90 -30.64 6.57
C ASP A 46 -1.81 -30.03 7.98
N SER A 47 -0.85 -29.13 8.23
CA SER A 47 -0.74 -28.49 9.54
C SER A 47 -1.89 -27.51 9.77
N THR A 48 -2.44 -27.50 10.98
CA THR A 48 -3.45 -26.53 11.38
C THR A 48 -2.87 -25.11 11.28
N PRO A 49 -3.61 -24.14 10.73
CA PRO A 49 -3.13 -22.76 10.64
C PRO A 49 -2.74 -22.22 12.01
N VAL A 50 -1.56 -21.63 12.10
CA VAL A 50 -1.10 -20.99 13.33
C VAL A 50 -1.93 -19.73 13.56
N ILE A 51 -2.55 -19.63 14.75
CA ILE A 51 -3.40 -18.51 15.13
C ILE A 51 -2.63 -17.62 16.12
N GLY A 52 -2.89 -16.31 16.08
CA GLY A 52 -2.23 -15.34 16.97
C GLY A 52 -0.89 -14.84 16.43
N LEU A 53 -0.07 -14.28 17.29
CA LEU A 53 1.23 -13.68 16.92
C LEU A 53 2.25 -14.70 16.40
N GLY A 54 2.11 -15.98 16.77
CA GLY A 54 2.94 -17.07 16.27
C GLY A 54 2.94 -17.18 14.74
N TYR A 55 1.87 -16.71 14.07
CA TYR A 55 1.75 -16.68 12.63
C TYR A 55 2.90 -15.90 11.97
N PHE A 56 3.32 -14.78 12.55
CA PHE A 56 4.35 -13.89 12.00
C PHE A 56 5.79 -14.34 12.26
N VAL A 57 5.98 -15.37 13.08
CA VAL A 57 7.29 -15.96 13.39
C VAL A 57 7.41 -17.42 12.94
N THR A 58 6.49 -17.86 12.08
CA THR A 58 6.62 -19.16 11.44
C THR A 58 7.89 -19.21 10.59
N PRO A 59 8.51 -20.40 10.41
CA PRO A 59 9.70 -20.55 9.58
C PRO A 59 9.55 -19.96 8.17
N GLU A 60 8.36 -20.08 7.57
CA GLU A 60 8.02 -19.54 6.26
C GLU A 60 8.08 -18.01 6.24
N PHE A 61 7.51 -17.35 7.27
CA PHE A 61 7.57 -15.90 7.40
C PHE A 61 8.99 -15.40 7.66
N LEU A 62 9.73 -16.07 8.53
CA LEU A 62 11.12 -15.71 8.79
C LEU A 62 11.96 -15.82 7.53
N TRP A 63 11.77 -16.88 6.74
CA TRP A 63 12.43 -17.01 5.45
C TRP A 63 12.00 -15.93 4.45
N PHE A 64 10.72 -15.61 4.39
CA PHE A 64 10.24 -14.50 3.55
C PHE A 64 10.89 -13.17 3.92
N TYR A 65 11.05 -12.86 5.20
CA TYR A 65 11.71 -11.63 5.65
C TYR A 65 13.17 -11.55 5.19
N VAL A 66 13.90 -12.67 5.27
CA VAL A 66 15.28 -12.76 4.78
C VAL A 66 15.33 -12.58 3.28
N TYR A 67 14.49 -13.31 2.54
CA TYR A 67 14.41 -13.23 1.08
C TYR A 67 14.08 -11.82 0.60
N TYR A 68 13.05 -11.21 1.17
CA TYR A 68 12.64 -9.86 0.84
C TYR A 68 13.76 -8.84 1.10
N THR A 69 14.39 -8.93 2.26
CA THR A 69 15.49 -8.04 2.64
C THR A 69 16.66 -8.16 1.66
N ILE A 70 17.05 -9.38 1.29
CA ILE A 70 18.10 -9.63 0.30
C ILE A 70 17.71 -9.04 -1.06
N ALA A 71 16.49 -9.26 -1.52
CA ALA A 71 16.02 -8.73 -2.80
C ALA A 71 16.07 -7.19 -2.84
N VAL A 72 15.64 -6.52 -1.77
CA VAL A 72 15.69 -5.05 -1.65
C VAL A 72 17.12 -4.54 -1.59
N LEU A 73 17.99 -5.20 -0.82
CA LEU A 73 19.39 -4.80 -0.69
C LEU A 73 20.17 -4.98 -2.00
N LEU A 74 19.93 -6.05 -2.74
CA LEU A 74 20.54 -6.28 -4.05
C LEU A 74 20.10 -5.21 -5.06
N PHE A 75 18.82 -4.85 -5.06
CA PHE A 75 18.30 -3.78 -5.90
C PHE A 75 18.90 -2.42 -5.52
N ALA A 76 19.02 -2.14 -4.23
CA ALA A 76 19.65 -0.92 -3.72
C ALA A 76 21.15 -0.85 -4.09
N ALA A 77 21.88 -1.96 -3.94
CA ALA A 77 23.29 -2.06 -4.31
C ALA A 77 23.50 -1.85 -5.82
N PHE A 78 22.62 -2.44 -6.66
CA PHE A 78 22.66 -2.22 -8.10
C PHE A 78 22.52 -0.74 -8.44
N TRP A 79 21.49 -0.05 -7.91
CA TRP A 79 21.27 1.37 -8.20
C TRP A 79 22.35 2.27 -7.61
N GLN A 80 22.86 1.95 -6.42
CA GLN A 80 23.98 2.69 -5.84
C GLN A 80 25.25 2.61 -6.69
N ARG A 81 25.44 1.50 -7.42
CA ARG A 81 26.58 1.32 -8.33
C ARG A 81 26.34 1.90 -9.70
N PHE A 82 25.09 1.86 -10.19
CA PHE A 82 24.73 2.26 -11.56
C PHE A 82 24.55 3.80 -11.67
N ASP A 83 23.80 4.40 -10.76
CA ASP A 83 23.53 5.85 -10.74
C ASP A 83 23.38 6.31 -9.28
N PRO A 84 24.50 6.62 -8.59
CA PRO A 84 24.47 7.08 -7.21
C PRO A 84 23.62 8.34 -7.07
N HIS A 85 22.61 8.30 -6.21
CA HIS A 85 21.70 9.40 -5.97
C HIS A 85 21.72 9.82 -4.50
N PRO A 86 21.76 11.13 -4.15
CA PRO A 86 21.83 11.58 -2.76
C PRO A 86 20.70 11.04 -1.88
N TRP A 87 19.54 10.81 -2.46
CA TRP A 87 18.35 10.33 -1.79
C TRP A 87 18.11 8.81 -1.92
N ALA A 88 19.09 8.05 -2.43
CA ALA A 88 18.94 6.61 -2.70
C ALA A 88 18.49 5.79 -1.47
N ILE A 89 18.99 6.12 -0.28
CA ILE A 89 18.57 5.45 0.96
C ILE A 89 17.06 5.61 1.17
N TRP A 90 16.55 6.82 1.02
CA TRP A 90 15.12 7.08 1.21
C TRP A 90 14.28 6.60 0.04
N SER A 91 14.70 6.85 -1.19
CA SER A 91 13.93 6.49 -2.37
C SER A 91 13.91 5.01 -2.68
N ILE A 92 14.93 4.24 -2.26
CA ILE A 92 15.00 2.79 -2.51
C ILE A 92 14.69 2.01 -1.25
N LEU A 93 15.52 2.15 -0.20
CA LEU A 93 15.31 1.38 1.03
C LEU A 93 14.04 1.83 1.78
N GLY A 94 13.78 3.14 1.82
CA GLY A 94 12.55 3.67 2.41
C GLY A 94 11.30 3.19 1.67
N SER A 95 11.30 3.17 0.34
CA SER A 95 10.19 2.60 -0.45
C SER A 95 10.07 1.10 -0.24
N GLY A 96 11.19 0.37 -0.17
CA GLY A 96 11.19 -1.05 0.17
C GLY A 96 10.56 -1.29 1.55
N LEU A 97 10.88 -0.47 2.55
CA LEU A 97 10.26 -0.61 3.87
C LEU A 97 8.75 -0.30 3.83
N ILE A 98 8.29 0.69 3.07
CA ILE A 98 6.85 0.96 2.88
C ILE A 98 6.16 -0.26 2.27
N LEU A 99 6.72 -0.85 1.23
CA LEU A 99 6.17 -2.06 0.62
C LEU A 99 6.11 -3.23 1.61
N PHE A 100 7.17 -3.41 2.41
CA PHE A 100 7.22 -4.45 3.44
C PHE A 100 6.13 -4.27 4.49
N VAL A 101 6.00 -3.08 5.07
CA VAL A 101 5.02 -2.84 6.14
C VAL A 101 3.59 -2.85 5.60
N THR A 102 3.37 -2.46 4.34
CA THR A 102 2.08 -2.62 3.66
C THR A 102 1.73 -4.09 3.50
N TYR A 103 2.65 -4.91 3.00
CA TYR A 103 2.48 -6.36 2.93
C TYR A 103 2.21 -6.97 4.30
N PHE A 104 2.96 -6.56 5.33
CA PHE A 104 2.76 -7.03 6.70
C PHE A 104 1.35 -6.68 7.22
N GLY A 105 0.85 -5.48 6.92
CA GLY A 105 -0.52 -5.07 7.24
C GLY A 105 -1.58 -5.98 6.60
N VAL A 106 -1.37 -6.36 5.34
CA VAL A 106 -2.23 -7.33 4.65
C VAL A 106 -2.17 -8.70 5.34
N GLN A 107 -0.97 -9.15 5.75
CA GLN A 107 -0.81 -10.41 6.48
C GLN A 107 -1.48 -10.39 7.87
N ILE A 108 -1.58 -9.23 8.53
CA ILE A 108 -2.40 -9.07 9.73
C ILE A 108 -3.88 -9.37 9.40
N SER A 109 -4.39 -8.89 8.27
CA SER A 109 -5.76 -9.18 7.84
C SER A 109 -5.98 -10.67 7.55
N VAL A 110 -4.97 -11.35 7.00
CA VAL A 110 -4.98 -12.82 6.81
C VAL A 110 -4.98 -13.53 8.17
N ALA A 111 -4.15 -13.09 9.12
CA ALA A 111 -4.12 -13.67 10.47
C ALA A 111 -5.47 -13.53 11.21
N ILE A 112 -6.14 -12.38 11.06
CA ILE A 112 -7.51 -12.18 11.58
C ILE A 112 -8.49 -13.12 10.89
N ASN A 113 -8.36 -13.33 9.58
CA ASN A 113 -9.21 -14.26 8.84
C ASN A 113 -9.01 -15.71 9.31
N ASN A 114 -7.77 -16.13 9.57
CA ASN A 114 -7.45 -17.46 10.11
C ASN A 114 -7.98 -17.66 11.54
N TRP A 115 -7.97 -16.62 12.37
CA TRP A 115 -8.55 -16.64 13.72
C TRP A 115 -10.07 -16.75 13.68
N ARG A 116 -10.72 -16.13 12.70
CA ARG A 116 -12.18 -16.00 12.64
C ARG A 116 -12.88 -17.35 12.64
N ARG A 117 -12.45 -18.30 11.81
CA ARG A 117 -13.10 -19.60 11.66
C ARG A 117 -13.10 -20.41 12.97
N PRO A 118 -11.96 -20.71 13.62
CA PRO A 118 -11.94 -21.49 14.87
C PRO A 118 -12.73 -20.81 15.99
N PHE A 119 -12.70 -19.48 16.07
CA PHE A 119 -13.48 -18.74 17.06
C PHE A 119 -14.98 -18.92 16.86
N PHE A 120 -15.50 -18.76 15.64
CA PHE A 120 -16.93 -18.92 15.39
C PHE A 120 -17.36 -20.37 15.46
N ASP A 121 -16.52 -21.33 15.10
CA ASP A 121 -16.78 -22.77 15.29
C ASP A 121 -16.91 -23.08 16.79
N ALA A 122 -16.04 -22.54 17.64
CA ALA A 122 -16.13 -22.67 19.09
C ALA A 122 -17.40 -22.02 19.68
N VAL A 123 -17.76 -20.81 19.20
CA VAL A 123 -19.01 -20.13 19.59
C VAL A 123 -20.23 -20.98 19.22
N GLN A 124 -20.25 -21.52 18.00
CA GLN A 124 -21.35 -22.36 17.54
C GLN A 124 -21.44 -23.65 18.34
N ALA A 125 -20.31 -24.28 18.65
CA ALA A 125 -20.27 -25.47 19.51
C ALA A 125 -20.72 -25.16 20.95
N ALA A 126 -20.39 -23.97 21.48
CA ALA A 126 -20.82 -23.54 22.81
C ALA A 126 -22.35 -23.35 22.94
N LEU A 127 -23.02 -23.03 21.85
CA LEU A 127 -24.48 -22.88 21.79
C LEU A 127 -25.23 -24.19 21.60
N GLY A 128 -24.53 -25.30 21.33
CA GLY A 128 -25.12 -26.63 21.18
C GLY A 128 -25.54 -27.23 22.51
N GLU A 129 -26.56 -28.12 22.51
CA GLU A 129 -27.11 -28.77 23.72
C GLU A 129 -26.10 -29.63 24.51
N ASN A 130 -25.04 -30.12 23.83
CA ASN A 130 -23.98 -30.98 24.44
C ASN A 130 -22.60 -30.26 24.31
N SER A 131 -22.55 -29.00 24.65
CA SER A 131 -21.31 -28.21 24.52
C SER A 131 -20.21 -28.75 25.41
N THR A 132 -19.05 -29.02 24.80
CA THR A 132 -17.79 -29.32 25.51
C THR A 132 -16.90 -28.09 25.62
N VAL A 133 -17.26 -26.99 24.93
CA VAL A 133 -16.48 -25.74 24.91
C VAL A 133 -16.64 -25.00 26.23
N THR A 134 -15.53 -24.68 26.84
CA THR A 134 -15.49 -23.95 28.11
C THR A 134 -15.44 -22.46 27.92
N GLN A 135 -15.87 -21.69 28.92
CA GLN A 135 -15.72 -20.24 28.92
C GLN A 135 -14.24 -19.82 28.80
N ALA A 136 -13.31 -20.59 29.36
CA ALA A 136 -11.89 -20.32 29.29
C ALA A 136 -11.36 -20.39 27.85
N GLU A 137 -11.80 -21.38 27.06
CA GLU A 137 -11.43 -21.47 25.63
C GLU A 137 -11.92 -20.28 24.81
N LEU A 138 -13.13 -19.81 25.05
CA LEU A 138 -13.63 -18.60 24.35
C LEU A 138 -12.82 -17.35 24.72
N PHE A 139 -12.44 -17.20 25.99
CA PHE A 139 -11.57 -16.09 26.40
C PHE A 139 -10.15 -16.22 25.85
N GLU A 140 -9.64 -17.41 25.64
CA GLU A 140 -8.36 -17.64 24.96
C GLU A 140 -8.39 -17.09 23.52
N TYR A 141 -9.44 -17.41 22.74
CA TYR A 141 -9.60 -16.83 21.40
C TYR A 141 -9.72 -15.32 21.40
N ILE A 142 -10.42 -14.74 22.38
CA ILE A 142 -10.52 -13.27 22.53
C ILE A 142 -9.13 -12.70 22.86
N GLY A 143 -8.35 -13.35 23.69
CA GLY A 143 -6.96 -12.96 23.99
C GLY A 143 -6.08 -12.96 22.76
N LEU A 144 -6.11 -14.03 21.95
CA LEU A 144 -5.39 -14.14 20.69
C LEU A 144 -5.79 -13.04 19.70
N PHE A 145 -7.08 -12.71 19.62
CA PHE A 145 -7.54 -11.58 18.81
C PHE A 145 -6.98 -10.24 19.31
N ALA A 146 -7.00 -10.02 20.63
CA ALA A 146 -6.46 -8.81 21.23
C ALA A 146 -4.97 -8.63 20.92
N GLU A 147 -4.16 -9.70 20.96
CA GLU A 147 -2.76 -9.67 20.57
C GLU A 147 -2.57 -9.24 19.11
N ILE A 148 -3.34 -9.83 18.18
CA ILE A 148 -3.30 -9.44 16.76
C ILE A 148 -3.74 -7.99 16.59
N ALA A 149 -4.79 -7.56 17.28
CA ALA A 149 -5.31 -6.19 17.21
C ALA A 149 -4.30 -5.16 17.74
N PHE A 150 -3.61 -5.45 18.85
CA PHE A 150 -2.54 -4.58 19.35
C PHE A 150 -1.38 -4.50 18.37
N MET A 151 -0.96 -5.62 17.76
CA MET A 151 0.06 -5.62 16.73
C MET A 151 -0.38 -4.79 15.51
N ALA A 152 -1.65 -4.91 15.10
CA ALA A 152 -2.23 -4.14 14.00
C ALA A 152 -2.15 -2.63 14.28
N ILE A 153 -2.56 -2.19 15.48
CA ILE A 153 -2.50 -0.78 15.89
C ILE A 153 -1.06 -0.29 15.89
N PHE A 154 -0.13 -1.06 16.46
CA PHE A 154 1.28 -0.69 16.53
C PHE A 154 1.88 -0.51 15.14
N VAL A 155 1.68 -1.49 14.24
CA VAL A 155 2.17 -1.44 12.87
C VAL A 155 1.53 -0.29 12.10
N PHE A 156 0.22 -0.05 12.27
CA PHE A 156 -0.48 1.07 11.64
C PHE A 156 0.12 2.42 12.03
N VAL A 157 0.34 2.65 13.33
CA VAL A 157 0.90 3.91 13.84
C VAL A 157 2.31 4.13 13.32
N LEU A 158 3.18 3.09 13.38
CA LEU A 158 4.54 3.17 12.86
C LEU A 158 4.57 3.41 11.35
N THR A 159 3.71 2.71 10.60
CA THR A 159 3.60 2.88 9.14
C THR A 159 3.22 4.30 8.79
N ARG A 160 2.21 4.85 9.44
CA ARG A 160 1.76 6.22 9.18
C ARG A 160 2.84 7.24 9.50
N PHE A 161 3.51 7.09 10.62
CA PHE A 161 4.65 7.96 10.98
C PHE A 161 5.77 7.86 9.95
N PHE A 162 6.15 6.65 9.56
CA PHE A 162 7.24 6.43 8.61
C PHE A 162 6.90 6.97 7.21
N VAL A 163 5.68 6.74 6.72
CA VAL A 163 5.21 7.26 5.42
C VAL A 163 5.23 8.78 5.41
N SER A 164 4.69 9.45 6.44
CA SER A 164 4.73 10.90 6.54
C SER A 164 6.17 11.44 6.58
N HIS A 165 7.07 10.74 7.28
CA HIS A 165 8.48 11.11 7.32
C HIS A 165 9.16 10.91 5.95
N TRP A 166 8.86 9.83 5.24
CA TRP A 166 9.38 9.56 3.90
C TRP A 166 8.90 10.61 2.89
N ILE A 167 7.63 11.01 2.94
CA ILE A 167 7.06 12.10 2.13
C ILE A 167 7.73 13.44 2.46
N PHE A 168 7.99 13.72 3.74
CA PHE A 168 8.74 14.91 4.14
C PHE A 168 10.14 14.94 3.51
N ARG A 169 10.85 13.81 3.49
CA ARG A 169 12.16 13.68 2.83
C ARG A 169 12.05 13.91 1.32
N TRP A 170 11.01 13.40 0.70
CA TRP A 170 10.77 13.66 -0.74
C TRP A 170 10.50 15.14 -1.00
N ARG A 171 9.70 15.81 -0.16
CA ARG A 171 9.52 17.28 -0.26
C ARG A 171 10.83 18.03 -0.11
N THR A 172 11.68 17.65 0.82
CA THR A 172 13.01 18.25 0.98
C THR A 172 13.84 18.08 -0.31
N ALA A 173 13.86 16.88 -0.86
CA ALA A 173 14.55 16.61 -2.12
C ALA A 173 14.02 17.45 -3.30
N MET A 174 12.70 17.64 -3.38
CA MET A 174 12.10 18.52 -4.39
C MET A 174 12.51 19.98 -4.19
N ASN A 175 12.47 20.46 -2.96
CA ASN A 175 12.91 21.81 -2.62
C ASN A 175 14.36 22.05 -3.01
N ASP A 176 15.27 21.18 -2.61
CA ASP A 176 16.71 21.29 -2.94
C ASP A 176 16.93 21.27 -4.47
N TYR A 177 16.21 20.39 -5.16
CA TYR A 177 16.29 20.29 -6.62
C TYR A 177 15.82 21.57 -7.33
N TYR A 178 14.74 22.19 -6.88
CA TYR A 178 14.23 23.43 -7.48
C TYR A 178 15.05 24.64 -7.05
N MET A 179 15.50 24.71 -5.80
CA MET A 179 16.34 25.80 -5.32
C MET A 179 17.69 25.82 -6.02
N SER A 180 18.31 24.68 -6.29
CA SER A 180 19.56 24.62 -7.06
C SER A 180 19.42 25.15 -8.49
N ARG A 181 18.20 25.20 -9.03
CA ARG A 181 17.87 25.69 -10.37
C ARG A 181 17.08 26.99 -10.35
N TRP A 182 16.96 27.64 -9.20
CA TRP A 182 16.14 28.82 -9.02
C TRP A 182 16.48 29.95 -9.99
N LYS A 183 17.77 30.19 -10.28
CA LYS A 183 18.21 31.19 -11.24
C LYS A 183 17.58 31.03 -12.63
N GLN A 184 17.30 29.79 -13.04
CA GLN A 184 16.68 29.45 -14.32
C GLN A 184 15.15 29.51 -14.26
N LEU A 185 14.57 29.21 -13.09
CA LEU A 185 13.12 29.08 -12.90
C LEU A 185 12.43 30.40 -12.55
N ARG A 186 13.13 31.34 -11.88
CA ARG A 186 12.56 32.60 -11.37
C ARG A 186 11.92 33.50 -12.42
N HIS A 187 12.27 33.30 -13.69
CA HIS A 187 11.72 34.07 -14.80
C HIS A 187 10.38 33.51 -15.32
N ILE A 188 9.99 32.34 -14.87
CA ILE A 188 8.72 31.72 -15.24
C ILE A 188 7.63 32.28 -14.32
N GLU A 189 6.58 32.85 -14.92
CA GLU A 189 5.44 33.36 -14.15
C GLU A 189 4.83 32.28 -13.25
N GLY A 190 4.64 32.60 -11.97
CA GLY A 190 4.12 31.69 -10.99
C GLY A 190 5.11 30.61 -10.51
N ALA A 191 6.41 30.73 -10.80
CA ALA A 191 7.41 29.74 -10.40
C ALA A 191 7.45 29.51 -8.89
N SER A 192 7.35 30.55 -8.06
CA SER A 192 7.32 30.46 -6.61
C SER A 192 6.11 29.66 -6.09
N GLN A 193 4.93 29.93 -6.62
CA GLN A 193 3.71 29.22 -6.28
C GLN A 193 3.81 27.76 -6.71
N ARG A 194 4.29 27.45 -7.91
CA ARG A 194 4.45 26.07 -8.38
C ARG A 194 5.45 25.29 -7.53
N VAL A 195 6.56 25.87 -7.16
CA VAL A 195 7.55 25.21 -6.31
C VAL A 195 7.00 24.95 -4.91
N GLN A 196 6.23 25.87 -4.34
CA GLN A 196 5.67 25.71 -3.01
C GLN A 196 4.39 24.86 -3.00
N GLU A 197 3.39 25.23 -3.80
CA GLU A 197 2.05 24.66 -3.75
C GLU A 197 1.97 23.32 -4.47
N ASP A 198 2.48 23.21 -5.71
CA ASP A 198 2.40 21.98 -6.48
C ASP A 198 3.22 20.84 -5.85
N THR A 199 4.37 21.15 -5.22
CA THR A 199 5.15 20.13 -4.51
C THR A 199 4.45 19.66 -3.25
N MET A 200 3.74 20.55 -2.54
CA MET A 200 2.96 20.20 -1.36
C MET A 200 1.75 19.32 -1.74
N ARG A 201 0.99 19.73 -2.77
CA ARG A 201 -0.15 18.96 -3.28
C ARG A 201 0.27 17.60 -3.79
N PHE A 202 1.35 17.52 -4.57
CA PHE A 202 1.92 16.27 -5.06
C PHE A 202 2.29 15.33 -3.90
N ALA A 203 2.96 15.86 -2.88
CA ALA A 203 3.34 15.09 -1.70
C ALA A 203 2.11 14.53 -0.96
N GLY A 204 1.07 15.34 -0.73
CA GLY A 204 -0.17 14.90 -0.09
C GLY A 204 -0.92 13.83 -0.90
N VAL A 205 -0.97 13.97 -2.23
CA VAL A 205 -1.55 12.95 -3.12
C VAL A 205 -0.77 11.65 -3.04
N MET A 206 0.56 11.69 -3.04
CA MET A 206 1.39 10.48 -2.93
C MET A 206 1.26 9.82 -1.56
N GLU A 207 1.13 10.59 -0.47
CA GLU A 207 0.89 10.08 0.88
C GLU A 207 -0.46 9.34 0.98
N GLY A 208 -1.53 9.91 0.43
CA GLY A 208 -2.86 9.31 0.47
C GLY A 208 -3.06 8.22 -0.56
N LEU A 209 -3.08 8.60 -1.84
CA LEU A 209 -3.44 7.68 -2.93
C LEU A 209 -2.33 6.67 -3.27
N GLY A 210 -1.05 7.08 -3.20
CA GLY A 210 0.05 6.19 -3.58
C GLY A 210 0.13 4.97 -2.66
N VAL A 211 0.07 5.18 -1.35
CA VAL A 211 0.10 4.09 -0.37
C VAL A 211 -1.17 3.25 -0.46
N SER A 212 -2.35 3.88 -0.56
CA SER A 212 -3.62 3.15 -0.69
C SER A 212 -3.70 2.30 -1.96
N ALA A 213 -3.13 2.75 -3.08
CA ALA A 213 -3.08 1.96 -4.31
C ALA A 213 -2.19 0.72 -4.14
N ILE A 214 -1.04 0.85 -3.47
CA ILE A 214 -0.16 -0.28 -3.17
C ILE A 214 -0.87 -1.27 -2.24
N ASP A 215 -1.51 -0.79 -1.18
CA ASP A 215 -2.29 -1.61 -0.24
C ASP A 215 -3.39 -2.39 -0.94
N ALA A 216 -4.16 -1.75 -1.83
CA ALA A 216 -5.21 -2.41 -2.60
C ALA A 216 -4.67 -3.54 -3.51
N VAL A 217 -3.54 -3.32 -4.18
CA VAL A 217 -2.89 -4.34 -5.02
C VAL A 217 -2.38 -5.49 -4.17
N MET A 218 -1.71 -5.21 -3.04
CA MET A 218 -1.22 -6.23 -2.12
C MET A 218 -2.34 -7.06 -1.50
N THR A 219 -3.44 -6.40 -1.10
CA THR A 219 -4.65 -7.06 -0.60
C THR A 219 -5.24 -7.99 -1.66
N LEU A 220 -5.37 -7.51 -2.89
CA LEU A 220 -5.88 -8.33 -4.00
C LEU A 220 -5.02 -9.60 -4.17
N ILE A 221 -3.69 -9.46 -4.25
CA ILE A 221 -2.77 -10.58 -4.42
C ILE A 221 -2.88 -11.59 -3.26
N ALA A 222 -3.01 -11.10 -2.02
CA ALA A 222 -3.10 -11.96 -0.84
C ALA A 222 -4.43 -12.73 -0.74
N PHE A 223 -5.54 -12.10 -1.11
CA PHE A 223 -6.87 -12.69 -0.96
C PHE A 223 -7.39 -13.43 -2.19
N LEU A 224 -6.81 -13.24 -3.38
CA LEU A 224 -7.21 -14.03 -4.56
C LEU A 224 -7.07 -15.55 -4.37
N PRO A 225 -5.97 -16.09 -3.81
CA PRO A 225 -5.87 -17.51 -3.51
C PRO A 225 -6.91 -18.00 -2.49
N VAL A 226 -7.24 -17.16 -1.50
CA VAL A 226 -8.27 -17.46 -0.49
C VAL A 226 -9.65 -17.56 -1.14
N LEU A 227 -9.99 -16.63 -2.03
CA LEU A 227 -11.25 -16.66 -2.78
C LEU A 227 -11.32 -17.87 -3.72
N TRP A 228 -10.19 -18.25 -4.31
CA TRP A 228 -10.12 -19.44 -5.15
C TRP A 228 -10.43 -20.71 -4.34
N ALA A 229 -9.77 -20.90 -3.19
CA ALA A 229 -10.01 -22.03 -2.30
C ALA A 229 -11.45 -22.05 -1.75
N LEU A 230 -11.99 -20.89 -1.35
CA LEU A 230 -13.38 -20.81 -0.87
C LEU A 230 -14.41 -21.11 -1.97
N SER A 231 -14.05 -20.99 -3.23
CA SER A 231 -14.92 -21.30 -4.35
C SER A 231 -15.26 -22.80 -4.44
N GLU A 232 -14.52 -23.67 -3.75
CA GLU A 232 -14.87 -25.10 -3.64
C GLU A 232 -16.19 -25.32 -2.89
N TYR A 233 -16.57 -24.40 -2.00
CA TYR A 233 -17.80 -24.46 -1.22
C TYR A 233 -19.02 -23.79 -1.91
N VAL A 234 -18.77 -23.01 -2.97
CA VAL A 234 -19.80 -22.30 -3.74
C VAL A 234 -19.59 -22.65 -5.20
N THR A 235 -20.34 -23.60 -5.71
CA THR A 235 -20.15 -24.13 -7.07
C THR A 235 -20.98 -23.40 -8.14
N GLU A 236 -22.02 -22.68 -7.72
CA GLU A 236 -22.95 -22.02 -8.62
C GLU A 236 -23.10 -20.54 -8.30
N LEU A 237 -23.15 -19.71 -9.33
CA LEU A 237 -23.57 -18.31 -9.21
C LEU A 237 -25.02 -18.15 -9.66
N PRO A 238 -25.82 -17.36 -8.94
CA PRO A 238 -27.16 -16.98 -9.41
C PRO A 238 -27.08 -16.39 -10.82
N ILE A 239 -27.91 -16.86 -11.76
CA ILE A 239 -28.00 -16.39 -13.14
C ILE A 239 -26.99 -17.04 -14.11
N VAL A 240 -25.75 -17.34 -13.66
CA VAL A 240 -24.66 -17.82 -14.53
C VAL A 240 -24.53 -19.35 -14.50
N GLY A 241 -24.94 -19.99 -13.39
CA GLY A 241 -24.82 -21.44 -13.19
C GLY A 241 -23.43 -21.87 -12.69
N GLU A 242 -23.06 -23.11 -12.97
CA GLU A 242 -21.78 -23.69 -12.57
C GLU A 242 -20.61 -23.11 -13.37
N ILE A 243 -19.64 -22.51 -12.66
CA ILE A 243 -18.39 -22.03 -13.22
C ILE A 243 -17.21 -22.39 -12.28
N PRO A 244 -16.00 -22.61 -12.84
CA PRO A 244 -14.84 -22.83 -11.99
C PRO A 244 -14.53 -21.56 -11.18
N ALA A 245 -14.27 -21.71 -9.87
CA ALA A 245 -13.93 -20.62 -8.95
C ALA A 245 -14.90 -19.40 -8.98
N PRO A 246 -16.20 -19.60 -8.72
CA PRO A 246 -17.22 -18.56 -8.90
C PRO A 246 -17.01 -17.33 -8.01
N LEU A 247 -16.49 -17.47 -6.79
CA LEU A 247 -16.22 -16.34 -5.92
C LEU A 247 -15.08 -15.46 -6.45
N PHE A 248 -14.06 -16.08 -7.06
CA PHE A 248 -12.97 -15.36 -7.70
C PHE A 248 -13.48 -14.51 -8.87
N PHE A 249 -14.26 -15.12 -9.78
CA PHE A 249 -14.80 -14.41 -10.94
C PHE A 249 -15.82 -13.33 -10.54
N ALA A 250 -16.66 -13.58 -9.52
CA ALA A 250 -17.59 -12.60 -8.99
C ALA A 250 -16.85 -11.37 -8.42
N ALA A 251 -15.80 -11.59 -7.62
CA ALA A 251 -15.00 -10.51 -7.07
C ALA A 251 -14.29 -9.69 -8.16
N LEU A 252 -13.72 -10.37 -9.17
CA LEU A 252 -13.06 -9.72 -10.30
C LEU A 252 -14.04 -8.88 -11.11
N LEU A 253 -15.18 -9.47 -11.50
CA LEU A 253 -16.24 -8.78 -12.26
C LEU A 253 -16.76 -7.56 -11.53
N TRP A 254 -17.03 -7.70 -10.22
CA TRP A 254 -17.51 -6.60 -9.38
C TRP A 254 -16.48 -5.47 -9.24
N SER A 255 -15.19 -5.83 -9.10
CA SER A 255 -14.10 -4.85 -9.04
C SER A 255 -13.94 -4.08 -10.34
N VAL A 256 -14.00 -4.78 -11.49
CA VAL A 256 -13.93 -4.16 -12.82
C VAL A 256 -15.14 -3.26 -13.06
N PHE A 257 -16.34 -3.73 -12.71
CA PHE A 257 -17.57 -2.94 -12.82
C PHE A 257 -17.52 -1.68 -11.96
N GLY A 258 -17.17 -1.81 -10.66
CA GLY A 258 -17.08 -0.68 -9.74
C GLY A 258 -16.03 0.35 -10.18
N THR A 259 -14.84 -0.13 -10.58
CA THR A 259 -13.77 0.74 -11.09
C THR A 259 -14.19 1.42 -12.39
N GLY A 260 -14.82 0.70 -13.31
CA GLY A 260 -15.34 1.25 -14.57
C GLY A 260 -16.39 2.32 -14.33
N LEU A 261 -17.33 2.07 -13.42
CA LEU A 261 -18.38 3.05 -13.05
C LEU A 261 -17.76 4.32 -12.46
N LEU A 262 -16.81 4.17 -11.50
CA LEU A 262 -16.09 5.30 -10.91
C LEU A 262 -15.30 6.08 -11.96
N ALA A 263 -14.64 5.39 -12.90
CA ALA A 263 -13.92 6.04 -13.99
C ALA A 263 -14.85 6.83 -14.90
N LEU A 264 -16.01 6.27 -15.28
CA LEU A 264 -17.01 6.96 -16.11
C LEU A 264 -17.56 8.22 -15.44
N VAL A 265 -17.87 8.15 -14.15
CA VAL A 265 -18.35 9.33 -13.37
C VAL A 265 -17.22 10.33 -13.17
N GLY A 266 -16.01 9.84 -12.87
CA GLY A 266 -14.84 10.65 -12.51
C GLY A 266 -14.13 11.33 -13.69
N ILE A 267 -14.35 10.90 -14.94
CA ILE A 267 -13.58 11.36 -16.11
C ILE A 267 -13.59 12.89 -16.30
N LYS A 268 -14.66 13.57 -15.88
CA LYS A 268 -14.80 15.03 -15.99
C LYS A 268 -14.25 15.80 -14.78
N LEU A 269 -13.99 15.11 -13.64
CA LEU A 269 -13.56 15.75 -12.38
C LEU A 269 -12.23 16.50 -12.52
N PRO A 270 -11.17 15.97 -13.17
CA PRO A 270 -9.92 16.71 -13.33
C PRO A 270 -10.10 18.02 -14.09
N GLY A 271 -10.96 18.04 -15.11
CA GLY A 271 -11.25 19.26 -15.86
C GLY A 271 -12.04 20.30 -15.07
N LEU A 272 -12.96 19.86 -14.21
CA LEU A 272 -13.69 20.75 -13.29
C LEU A 272 -12.76 21.32 -12.22
N GLU A 273 -11.93 20.48 -11.63
CA GLU A 273 -10.91 20.90 -10.63
C GLU A 273 -9.94 21.92 -11.22
N PHE A 274 -9.45 21.69 -12.44
CA PHE A 274 -8.59 22.66 -13.14
C PHE A 274 -9.27 24.03 -13.34
N ARG A 275 -10.56 24.03 -13.69
CA ARG A 275 -11.32 25.28 -13.85
C ARG A 275 -11.51 25.99 -12.52
N ASN A 276 -11.83 25.23 -11.46
CA ASN A 276 -11.96 25.77 -10.11
C ASN A 276 -10.68 26.42 -9.63
N GLN A 277 -9.54 25.73 -9.76
CA GLN A 277 -8.22 26.27 -9.40
C GLN A 277 -7.87 27.54 -10.18
N ARG A 278 -8.25 27.61 -11.45
CA ARG A 278 -8.03 28.80 -12.28
C ARG A 278 -8.84 29.99 -11.78
N VAL A 279 -10.10 29.78 -11.39
CA VAL A 279 -10.96 30.82 -10.83
C VAL A 279 -10.44 31.28 -9.46
N GLU A 280 -10.04 30.33 -8.59
CA GLU A 280 -9.44 30.66 -7.29
C GLU A 280 -8.14 31.44 -7.42
N ALA A 281 -7.28 31.07 -8.38
CA ALA A 281 -6.05 31.81 -8.66
C ALA A 281 -6.31 33.25 -9.14
N ALA A 282 -7.32 33.44 -10.01
CA ALA A 282 -7.74 34.75 -10.46
C ALA A 282 -8.31 35.59 -9.29
N TYR A 283 -9.15 35.00 -8.47
CA TYR A 283 -9.72 35.65 -7.28
C TYR A 283 -8.64 36.05 -6.27
N ARG A 284 -7.69 35.16 -5.97
CA ARG A 284 -6.54 35.50 -5.10
C ARG A 284 -5.73 36.67 -5.65
N LYS A 285 -5.51 36.71 -6.97
CA LYS A 285 -4.78 37.80 -7.62
C LYS A 285 -5.48 39.12 -7.41
N GLU A 286 -6.79 39.18 -7.54
CA GLU A 286 -7.59 40.39 -7.31
C GLU A 286 -7.57 40.83 -5.84
N LEU A 287 -7.64 39.88 -4.89
CA LEU A 287 -7.52 40.17 -3.46
C LEU A 287 -6.16 40.79 -3.11
N VAL A 288 -5.06 40.23 -3.62
CA VAL A 288 -3.71 40.76 -3.40
C VAL A 288 -3.56 42.17 -4.00
N TYR A 289 -4.13 42.40 -5.18
CA TYR A 289 -4.16 43.75 -5.74
C TYR A 289 -5.02 44.73 -4.94
N GLY A 290 -6.06 44.27 -4.29
CA GLY A 290 -6.89 45.06 -3.38
C GLY A 290 -6.17 45.41 -2.07
N GLU A 291 -5.33 44.52 -1.55
CA GLU A 291 -4.48 44.80 -0.37
C GLU A 291 -3.46 45.87 -0.63
N ASP A 292 -2.83 45.85 -1.83
CA ASP A 292 -1.78 46.80 -2.19
C ASP A 292 -2.30 48.19 -2.62
N ARG A 293 -3.57 48.33 -2.99
CA ARG A 293 -4.17 49.57 -3.52
C ARG A 293 -5.53 49.83 -2.87
N ALA A 294 -5.58 50.78 -1.94
CA ALA A 294 -6.81 51.23 -1.27
C ALA A 294 -7.95 51.63 -2.22
N GLU A 295 -7.62 52.06 -3.45
CA GLU A 295 -8.59 52.48 -4.49
C GLU A 295 -9.36 51.27 -5.11
N ARG A 296 -8.89 50.02 -4.88
CA ARG A 296 -9.52 48.76 -5.37
C ARG A 296 -10.14 47.91 -4.25
N ALA A 297 -10.30 48.45 -3.05
CA ALA A 297 -10.85 47.74 -1.91
C ALA A 297 -12.39 47.59 -1.94
N GLU A 298 -13.07 48.03 -3.02
CA GLU A 298 -14.51 47.76 -3.15
C GLU A 298 -14.74 46.31 -3.58
N PRO A 299 -15.61 45.57 -2.85
CA PRO A 299 -15.93 44.19 -3.21
C PRO A 299 -16.57 44.17 -4.61
N MET A 300 -16.04 43.34 -5.50
CA MET A 300 -16.67 43.01 -6.77
C MET A 300 -17.99 42.30 -6.45
N THR A 301 -19.11 42.95 -6.76
CA THR A 301 -20.46 42.40 -6.71
C THR A 301 -20.70 41.39 -7.84
#